data_44589aba1f741bf9b673289a9c93ffed
#
_entry.id   44589aba1f741bf9b673289a9c93ffed
#
_cell.length_a   1.000
_cell.length_b   1.000
_cell.length_c   1.000
_cell.angle_alpha   90.00
_cell.angle_beta   90.00
_cell.angle_gamma   90.00
#
_symmetry.space_group_name_H-M   'P 1'
#
loop_
_entity.id
_entity.type
_entity.pdbx_description
1 polymer ?
#
loop_
_entity_poly.entity_id
_entity_poly.type
_entity_poly.pdbx_seq_one_letter_code
_entity_poly.pdbx_strand_id
1 'polypeptide(L)'
;MKKIFTITVILAAAISLKAQNIQLHYDFGRECATTTVEMFRPDGGGSTFFFIDMDYSPKVTGAYCEISRELCFWQDSKVNWLSAHIEYNGGLNTAAGAFNNCWLAGATYSGHSEDYSKTWSLTAAYKLIPRTVGLNGSKQPHNFQITGVWNLDFFNHW
;
A
#
# COMPACT_ATOMS: atom_id res chain seq x y z
N MET A 1 -2.87 -6.80 35.19
CA MET A 1 -3.09 -5.34 35.11
C MET A 1 -2.13 -4.64 34.11
N LYS A 2 -0.80 -4.88 34.11
CA LYS A 2 0.14 -4.24 33.18
C LYS A 2 -0.16 -4.49 31.69
N LYS A 3 -0.62 -5.71 31.33
CA LYS A 3 -0.93 -6.07 29.91
C LYS A 3 -2.18 -5.36 29.39
N ILE A 4 -3.20 -5.15 30.23
CA ILE A 4 -4.43 -4.44 29.87
C ILE A 4 -4.13 -2.96 29.65
N PHE A 5 -3.27 -2.37 30.47
CA PHE A 5 -2.86 -0.97 30.34
C PHE A 5 -2.10 -0.70 29.02
N THR A 6 -1.23 -1.64 28.62
CA THR A 6 -0.47 -1.54 27.35
C THR A 6 -1.40 -1.58 26.13
N ILE A 7 -2.41 -2.48 26.12
CA ILE A 7 -3.40 -2.58 25.04
C ILE A 7 -4.24 -1.29 24.95
N THR A 8 -4.64 -0.73 26.10
CA THR A 8 -5.42 0.51 26.16
C THR A 8 -4.63 1.72 25.65
N VAL A 9 -3.35 1.80 25.92
CA VAL A 9 -2.49 2.89 25.43
C VAL A 9 -2.27 2.80 23.91
N ILE A 10 -2.09 1.61 23.36
CA ILE A 10 -1.97 1.39 21.91
C ILE A 10 -3.29 1.76 21.21
N LEU A 11 -4.45 1.37 21.77
CA LEU A 11 -5.75 1.70 21.22
C LEU A 11 -6.04 3.21 21.28
N ALA A 12 -5.67 3.88 22.38
CA ALA A 12 -5.81 5.33 22.51
C ALA A 12 -4.91 6.12 21.56
N ALA A 13 -3.69 5.65 21.31
CA ALA A 13 -2.80 6.24 20.31
C ALA A 13 -3.36 6.11 18.88
N ALA A 14 -3.98 4.97 18.54
CA ALA A 14 -4.61 4.74 17.24
C ALA A 14 -5.80 5.69 16.97
N ILE A 15 -6.57 6.06 17.99
CA ILE A 15 -7.73 6.97 17.86
C ILE A 15 -7.28 8.41 17.57
N SER A 16 -6.06 8.80 17.92
CA SER A 16 -5.54 10.16 17.74
C SER A 16 -4.98 10.45 16.34
N LEU A 17 -4.80 9.44 15.49
CA LEU A 17 -4.15 9.54 14.19
C LEU A 17 -5.19 9.52 13.06
N LYS A 18 -5.64 10.68 12.64
CA LYS A 18 -6.75 10.90 11.69
C LYS A 18 -6.54 10.35 10.25
N ALA A 19 -5.46 9.64 9.93
CA ALA A 19 -5.19 9.13 8.59
C ALA A 19 -4.51 7.76 8.59
N GLN A 20 -4.55 7.05 9.71
CA GLN A 20 -3.92 5.74 9.85
C GLN A 20 -4.96 4.71 10.25
N ASN A 21 -4.86 3.55 9.64
CA ASN A 21 -5.72 2.41 9.89
C ASN A 21 -4.86 1.25 10.40
N ILE A 22 -5.31 0.57 11.46
CA ILE A 22 -4.70 -0.66 11.96
C ILE A 22 -5.76 -1.75 11.88
N GLN A 23 -5.45 -2.79 11.14
CA GLN A 23 -6.34 -3.91 10.89
C GLN A 23 -5.71 -5.19 11.44
N LEU A 24 -6.55 -6.10 11.92
CA LEU A 24 -6.16 -7.46 12.29
C LEU A 24 -7.00 -8.42 11.45
N HIS A 25 -6.33 -9.22 10.66
CA HIS A 25 -6.92 -10.24 9.81
C HIS A 25 -6.54 -11.64 10.29
N TYR A 26 -7.38 -12.63 10.03
CA TYR A 26 -7.03 -14.02 10.19
C TYR A 26 -7.28 -14.76 8.89
N ASP A 27 -6.23 -15.35 8.34
CA ASP A 27 -6.29 -16.17 7.14
C ASP A 27 -6.49 -17.63 7.52
N PHE A 28 -7.71 -18.13 7.30
CA PHE A 28 -8.07 -19.52 7.60
C PHE A 28 -7.37 -20.53 6.69
N GLY A 29 -6.94 -20.14 5.49
CA GLY A 29 -6.23 -21.01 4.56
C GLY A 29 -4.76 -21.20 4.92
N ARG A 30 -4.12 -20.15 5.43
CA ARG A 30 -2.72 -20.17 5.89
C ARG A 30 -2.60 -20.37 7.41
N GLU A 31 -3.72 -20.37 8.14
CA GLU A 31 -3.77 -20.49 9.62
C GLU A 31 -2.87 -19.46 10.32
N CYS A 32 -2.84 -18.23 9.81
CA CYS A 32 -2.03 -17.16 10.37
C CYS A 32 -2.84 -15.88 10.59
N ALA A 33 -2.44 -15.10 11.58
CA ALA A 33 -2.92 -13.75 11.78
C ALA A 33 -2.01 -12.76 11.05
N THR A 34 -2.60 -11.71 10.48
CA THR A 34 -1.87 -10.60 9.83
C THR A 34 -2.31 -9.29 10.46
N THR A 35 -1.37 -8.48 10.90
CA THR A 35 -1.61 -7.08 11.27
C THR A 35 -1.20 -6.20 10.13
N THR A 36 -2.12 -5.38 9.63
CA THR A 36 -1.87 -4.34 8.63
C THR A 36 -1.88 -2.97 9.29
N VAL A 37 -0.86 -2.20 9.06
CA VAL A 37 -0.81 -0.76 9.35
C VAL A 37 -0.77 -0.03 8.04
N GLU A 38 -1.77 0.81 7.78
CA GLU A 38 -1.84 1.58 6.53
C GLU A 38 -2.10 3.06 6.79
N MET A 39 -1.67 3.89 5.88
CA MET A 39 -1.92 5.32 5.87
C MET A 39 -2.14 5.82 4.45
N PHE A 40 -3.18 6.63 4.28
CA PHE A 40 -3.35 7.48 3.10
C PHE A 40 -3.34 8.94 3.54
N ARG A 41 -2.50 9.77 2.92
CA ARG A 41 -2.37 11.19 3.22
C ARG A 41 -2.28 12.02 1.95
N PRO A 42 -3.34 12.78 1.59
CA PRO A 42 -3.26 13.81 0.57
C PRO A 42 -2.56 15.06 1.10
N ASP A 43 -1.91 15.79 0.20
CA ASP A 43 -1.29 17.10 0.46
C ASP A 43 -1.28 17.98 -0.81
N GLY A 44 -0.75 19.21 -0.70
CA GLY A 44 -0.68 20.16 -1.81
C GLY A 44 0.23 19.76 -2.97
N GLY A 45 0.99 18.67 -2.85
CA GLY A 45 1.85 18.14 -3.91
C GLY A 45 1.39 16.77 -4.43
N GLY A 46 0.24 16.25 -3.95
CA GLY A 46 -0.30 14.95 -4.34
C GLY A 46 -0.76 14.12 -3.16
N SER A 47 -0.37 12.83 -3.09
CA SER A 47 -0.73 11.97 -1.96
C SER A 47 0.37 10.95 -1.66
N THR A 48 0.45 10.52 -0.41
CA THR A 48 1.29 9.41 0.04
C THR A 48 0.40 8.30 0.54
N PHE A 49 0.68 7.08 0.11
CA PHE A 49 0.09 5.87 0.64
C PHE A 49 1.20 4.94 1.10
N PHE A 50 1.02 4.29 2.24
CA PHE A 50 1.83 3.13 2.61
C PHE A 50 1.01 2.11 3.37
N PHE A 51 1.44 0.86 3.32
CA PHE A 51 1.03 -0.15 4.30
C PHE A 51 2.20 -1.06 4.67
N ILE A 52 2.05 -1.68 5.83
CA ILE A 52 2.96 -2.70 6.34
C ILE A 52 2.10 -3.84 6.86
N ASP A 53 2.30 -5.02 6.30
CA ASP A 53 1.73 -6.27 6.79
C ASP A 53 2.74 -7.03 7.63
N MET A 54 2.28 -7.62 8.73
CA MET A 54 3.06 -8.54 9.55
C MET A 54 2.25 -9.82 9.78
N ASP A 55 2.78 -10.95 9.33
CA ASP A 55 2.20 -12.28 9.51
C ASP A 55 2.73 -12.95 10.77
N TYR A 56 1.85 -13.62 11.50
CA TYR A 56 2.14 -14.29 12.77
C TYR A 56 1.71 -15.76 12.75
N SER A 57 2.65 -16.70 13.10
CA SER A 57 2.35 -18.12 13.28
C SER A 57 3.42 -18.83 14.14
N PRO A 58 3.33 -18.89 15.48
CA PRO A 58 2.83 -17.90 16.45
C PRO A 58 3.77 -16.70 16.64
N LYS A 59 4.92 -16.68 15.96
CA LYS A 59 5.88 -15.57 15.92
C LYS A 59 5.68 -14.78 14.62
N VAL A 60 6.32 -13.64 14.48
CA VAL A 60 6.40 -12.94 13.20
C VAL A 60 7.11 -13.85 12.20
N THR A 61 6.38 -14.25 11.16
CA THR A 61 6.85 -15.15 10.09
C THR A 61 7.09 -14.43 8.78
N GLY A 62 6.49 -13.25 8.61
CA GLY A 62 6.65 -12.42 7.43
C GLY A 62 6.39 -10.95 7.75
N ALA A 63 7.00 -10.09 6.97
CA ALA A 63 6.69 -8.67 6.91
C ALA A 63 6.79 -8.21 5.45
N TYR A 64 5.80 -7.44 5.00
CA TYR A 64 5.79 -6.84 3.66
C TYR A 64 5.38 -5.39 3.77
N CYS A 65 5.98 -4.52 2.99
CA CYS A 65 5.62 -3.12 2.96
C CYS A 65 5.60 -2.58 1.54
N GLU A 66 4.68 -1.66 1.33
CA GLU A 66 4.65 -0.78 0.16
C GLU A 66 4.57 0.66 0.63
N ILE A 67 5.25 1.54 -0.08
CA ILE A 67 5.12 2.98 0.05
C ILE A 67 5.07 3.59 -1.34
N SER A 68 4.04 4.37 -1.60
CA SER A 68 3.86 5.07 -2.86
C SER A 68 3.63 6.56 -2.68
N ARG A 69 4.05 7.31 -3.68
CA ARG A 69 3.84 8.75 -3.76
C ARG A 69 3.29 9.11 -5.13
N GLU A 70 2.13 9.75 -5.12
CA GLU A 70 1.60 10.47 -6.27
C GLU A 70 2.05 11.92 -6.21
N LEU A 71 2.72 12.37 -7.25
CA LEU A 71 3.16 13.76 -7.41
C LEU A 71 2.27 14.47 -8.41
N CYS A 72 1.53 15.48 -7.93
CA CYS A 72 0.63 16.29 -8.72
C CYS A 72 0.71 17.75 -8.27
N PHE A 73 1.79 18.44 -8.61
CA PHE A 73 1.98 19.87 -8.30
C PHE A 73 1.04 20.79 -9.09
N TRP A 74 0.30 20.23 -10.04
CA TRP A 74 -0.66 20.91 -10.93
C TRP A 74 -2.12 20.60 -10.61
N GLN A 75 -2.43 20.39 -9.33
CA GLN A 75 -3.79 20.06 -8.86
C GLN A 75 -4.86 21.06 -9.28
N ASP A 76 -4.50 22.35 -9.41
CA ASP A 76 -5.41 23.42 -9.83
C ASP A 76 -5.55 23.53 -11.36
N SER A 77 -4.94 22.63 -12.13
CA SER A 77 -4.98 22.65 -13.59
C SER A 77 -6.04 21.72 -14.16
N LYS A 78 -6.29 21.84 -15.47
CA LYS A 78 -7.21 20.94 -16.21
C LYS A 78 -6.71 19.51 -16.35
N VAL A 79 -5.47 19.21 -15.94
CA VAL A 79 -4.84 17.89 -16.01
C VAL A 79 -4.58 17.32 -14.60
N ASN A 80 -5.33 17.77 -13.61
CA ASN A 80 -5.24 17.31 -12.21
C ASN A 80 -5.57 15.81 -12.01
N TRP A 81 -6.19 15.19 -13.02
CA TRP A 81 -6.46 13.75 -13.08
C TRP A 81 -5.21 12.90 -13.35
N LEU A 82 -4.07 13.51 -13.68
CA LEU A 82 -2.80 12.83 -13.97
C LEU A 82 -1.77 13.17 -12.89
N SER A 83 -1.11 12.15 -12.34
CA SER A 83 0.02 12.30 -11.41
C SER A 83 1.23 11.49 -11.88
N ALA A 84 2.41 11.88 -11.42
CA ALA A 84 3.60 11.05 -11.53
C ALA A 84 3.63 10.11 -10.31
N HIS A 85 3.87 8.80 -10.56
CA HIS A 85 3.85 7.74 -9.57
C HIS A 85 5.26 7.25 -9.25
N ILE A 86 5.57 7.13 -7.98
CA ILE A 86 6.78 6.46 -7.48
C ILE A 86 6.38 5.53 -6.35
N GLU A 87 6.88 4.28 -6.38
CA GLU A 87 6.54 3.26 -5.39
C GLU A 87 7.77 2.41 -5.04
N TYR A 88 7.86 1.99 -3.81
CA TYR A 88 8.81 1.01 -3.31
C TYR A 88 8.07 -0.12 -2.58
N ASN A 89 8.45 -1.35 -2.91
CA ASN A 89 7.94 -2.57 -2.26
C ASN A 89 9.11 -3.39 -1.74
N GLY A 90 8.92 -3.97 -0.56
CA GLY A 90 9.93 -4.84 0.02
C GLY A 90 9.38 -5.63 1.19
N GLY A 91 10.17 -6.61 1.63
CA GLY A 91 9.74 -7.43 2.76
C GLY A 91 10.68 -8.59 3.04
N LEU A 92 10.28 -9.40 4.00
CA LEU A 92 10.97 -10.63 4.39
C LEU A 92 9.97 -11.70 4.80
N ASN A 93 10.39 -12.94 4.64
CA ASN A 93 9.67 -14.11 5.13
C ASN A 93 10.67 -15.06 5.77
N THR A 94 10.36 -15.61 6.95
CA THR A 94 11.28 -16.46 7.69
C THR A 94 11.62 -17.78 6.97
N ALA A 95 10.75 -18.25 6.09
CA ALA A 95 10.95 -19.46 5.30
C ALA A 95 11.66 -19.19 3.96
N ALA A 96 11.36 -18.06 3.32
CA ALA A 96 11.84 -17.73 1.96
C ALA A 96 12.98 -16.69 1.95
N GLY A 97 13.26 -16.05 3.09
CA GLY A 97 14.24 -14.97 3.19
C GLY A 97 13.67 -13.62 2.78
N ALA A 98 14.55 -12.66 2.50
CA ALA A 98 14.14 -11.32 2.08
C ALA A 98 13.62 -11.32 0.63
N PHE A 99 12.53 -10.61 0.38
CA PHE A 99 12.06 -10.32 -0.98
C PHE A 99 13.03 -9.35 -1.68
N ASN A 100 13.13 -9.48 -3.00
CA ASN A 100 13.86 -8.50 -3.76
C ASN A 100 13.16 -7.13 -3.66
N ASN A 101 13.94 -6.10 -3.37
CA ASN A 101 13.43 -4.73 -3.42
C ASN A 101 12.88 -4.44 -4.81
N CYS A 102 11.71 -3.80 -4.84
CA CYS A 102 11.03 -3.44 -6.07
C CYS A 102 10.79 -1.93 -6.08
N TRP A 103 11.15 -1.29 -7.18
CA TRP A 103 10.93 0.13 -7.43
C TRP A 103 10.04 0.29 -8.64
N LEU A 104 9.03 1.15 -8.53
CA LEU A 104 8.15 1.49 -9.63
C LEU A 104 8.21 3.00 -9.86
N ALA A 105 8.20 3.39 -11.14
CA ALA A 105 8.08 4.78 -11.55
C ALA A 105 7.19 4.86 -12.79
N GLY A 106 6.23 5.76 -12.78
CA GLY A 106 5.26 5.85 -13.87
C GLY A 106 4.29 7.01 -13.72
N ALA A 107 3.07 6.79 -14.18
CA ALA A 107 2.00 7.76 -14.11
C ALA A 107 0.69 7.08 -13.70
N THR A 108 -0.12 7.83 -12.97
CA THR A 108 -1.45 7.44 -12.53
C THR A 108 -2.48 8.37 -13.13
N TYR A 109 -3.51 7.80 -13.77
CA TYR A 109 -4.75 8.47 -14.12
C TYR A 109 -5.77 8.22 -12.98
N SER A 110 -6.33 9.27 -12.42
CA SER A 110 -7.31 9.19 -11.33
C SER A 110 -8.58 9.95 -11.66
N GLY A 111 -9.71 9.47 -11.16
CA GLY A 111 -10.99 10.12 -11.33
C GLY A 111 -11.97 9.76 -10.22
N HIS A 112 -13.06 10.50 -10.18
CA HIS A 112 -14.15 10.27 -9.24
C HIS A 112 -15.48 10.75 -9.83
N SER A 113 -16.60 10.27 -9.28
CA SER A 113 -17.93 10.83 -9.53
C SER A 113 -18.08 12.18 -8.80
N GLU A 114 -19.07 12.99 -9.19
CA GLU A 114 -19.32 14.29 -8.58
C GLU A 114 -19.55 14.22 -7.07
N ASP A 115 -20.20 13.17 -6.61
CA ASP A 115 -20.51 12.89 -5.20
C ASP A 115 -19.43 12.07 -4.46
N TYR A 116 -18.30 11.77 -5.12
CA TYR A 116 -17.21 10.91 -4.60
C TYR A 116 -17.64 9.50 -4.19
N SER A 117 -18.85 9.06 -4.51
CA SER A 117 -19.29 7.68 -4.26
C SER A 117 -18.54 6.65 -5.09
N LYS A 118 -17.90 7.09 -6.16
CA LYS A 118 -17.07 6.26 -7.03
C LYS A 118 -15.74 6.93 -7.23
N THR A 119 -14.68 6.23 -6.94
CA THR A 119 -13.31 6.66 -7.24
C THR A 119 -12.57 5.57 -7.98
N TRP A 120 -11.66 5.94 -8.87
CA TRP A 120 -10.84 5.00 -9.61
C TRP A 120 -9.47 5.59 -9.89
N SER A 121 -8.51 4.70 -10.05
CA SER A 121 -7.20 5.04 -10.56
C SER A 121 -6.64 3.93 -11.44
N LEU A 122 -5.84 4.30 -12.42
CA LEU A 122 -5.10 3.40 -13.30
C LEU A 122 -3.66 3.87 -13.35
N THR A 123 -2.76 3.07 -12.80
CA THR A 123 -1.32 3.34 -12.77
C THR A 123 -0.62 2.47 -13.80
N ALA A 124 0.20 3.10 -14.64
CA ALA A 124 1.12 2.41 -15.53
C ALA A 124 2.55 2.77 -15.12
N ALA A 125 3.34 1.77 -14.74
CA ALA A 125 4.66 1.97 -14.18
C ALA A 125 5.70 1.00 -14.76
N TYR A 126 6.90 1.53 -15.00
CA TYR A 126 8.10 0.75 -15.15
C TYR A 126 8.51 0.18 -13.80
N LYS A 127 8.79 -1.13 -13.75
CA LYS A 127 9.08 -1.88 -12.54
C LYS A 127 10.50 -2.41 -12.58
N LEU A 128 11.30 -1.99 -11.63
CA LEU A 128 12.68 -2.42 -11.44
C LEU A 128 12.75 -3.34 -10.22
N ILE A 129 13.14 -4.61 -10.44
CA ILE A 129 13.40 -5.60 -9.39
C ILE A 129 14.86 -6.03 -9.51
N PRO A 130 15.80 -5.36 -8.83
CA PRO A 130 17.22 -5.73 -8.87
C PRO A 130 17.41 -7.21 -8.48
N ARG A 131 18.35 -7.88 -9.13
CA ARG A 131 18.72 -9.28 -8.88
C ARG A 131 17.66 -10.33 -9.27
N THR A 132 16.60 -9.95 -9.98
CA THR A 132 15.65 -10.93 -10.50
C THR A 132 16.30 -11.74 -11.62
N VAL A 133 16.08 -13.05 -11.56
CA VAL A 133 16.57 -14.02 -12.54
C VAL A 133 15.35 -14.69 -13.19
N GLY A 134 15.28 -14.67 -14.51
CA GLY A 134 14.24 -15.34 -15.28
C GLY A 134 14.40 -16.86 -15.26
N LEU A 135 13.39 -17.57 -15.77
CA LEU A 135 13.38 -19.05 -15.84
C LEU A 135 14.54 -19.64 -16.60
N ASN A 136 15.13 -18.90 -17.51
CA ASN A 136 16.32 -19.30 -18.30
C ASN A 136 17.65 -18.95 -17.62
N GLY A 137 17.64 -18.49 -16.37
CA GLY A 137 18.84 -18.09 -15.62
C GLY A 137 19.38 -16.70 -15.99
N SER A 138 18.79 -16.00 -16.95
CA SER A 138 19.22 -14.64 -17.32
C SER A 138 18.72 -13.60 -16.31
N LYS A 139 19.48 -12.51 -16.10
CA LYS A 139 19.05 -11.39 -15.27
C LYS A 139 17.90 -10.64 -15.99
N GLN A 140 16.77 -10.49 -15.30
CA GLN A 140 15.58 -9.80 -15.81
C GLN A 140 15.06 -8.79 -14.78
N PRO A 141 15.82 -7.71 -14.49
CA PRO A 141 15.40 -6.75 -13.47
C PRO A 141 14.31 -5.80 -13.96
N HIS A 142 14.02 -5.74 -15.25
CA HIS A 142 13.15 -4.77 -15.90
C HIS A 142 11.79 -5.38 -16.22
N ASN A 143 10.73 -4.74 -15.76
CA ASN A 143 9.36 -5.18 -15.94
C ASN A 143 8.46 -3.96 -16.16
N PHE A 144 7.20 -4.23 -16.46
CA PHE A 144 6.13 -3.26 -16.54
C PHE A 144 4.95 -3.72 -15.72
N GLN A 145 4.27 -2.79 -15.04
CA GLN A 145 3.09 -3.08 -14.22
C GLN A 145 1.98 -2.09 -14.56
N ILE A 146 0.75 -2.63 -14.68
CA ILE A 146 -0.47 -1.83 -14.74
C ILE A 146 -1.29 -2.21 -13.50
N THR A 147 -1.72 -1.23 -12.73
CA THR A 147 -2.53 -1.41 -11.53
C THR A 147 -3.80 -0.58 -11.66
N GLY A 148 -4.96 -1.21 -11.56
CA GLY A 148 -6.25 -0.55 -11.49
C GLY A 148 -6.83 -0.68 -10.09
N VAL A 149 -7.27 0.44 -9.52
CA VAL A 149 -7.97 0.49 -8.23
C VAL A 149 -9.29 1.22 -8.43
N TRP A 150 -10.35 0.68 -7.87
CA TRP A 150 -11.66 1.34 -7.85
C TRP A 150 -12.32 1.11 -6.50
N ASN A 151 -12.99 2.11 -6.01
CA ASN A 151 -13.83 2.05 -4.84
C ASN A 151 -15.24 2.47 -5.22
N LEU A 152 -16.22 1.67 -4.82
CA LEU A 152 -17.64 1.89 -5.08
C LEU A 152 -18.36 1.92 -3.74
N ASP A 153 -18.80 3.09 -3.31
CA ASP A 153 -19.64 3.24 -2.13
C ASP A 153 -21.12 3.21 -2.57
N PHE A 154 -21.76 2.08 -2.31
CA PHE A 154 -23.18 1.90 -2.65
C PHE A 154 -24.13 2.36 -1.54
N PHE A 155 -23.61 2.67 -0.35
CA PHE A 155 -24.40 2.96 0.85
C PHE A 155 -24.15 4.37 1.40
N ASN A 156 -23.98 5.33 0.50
CA ASN A 156 -23.65 6.74 0.79
C ASN A 156 -24.61 7.47 1.75
N HIS A 157 -25.00 6.85 2.87
CA HIS A 157 -25.94 7.40 3.83
C HIS A 157 -25.50 7.17 5.29
N TRP A 158 -24.27 7.53 5.65
CA TRP A 158 -23.87 7.61 7.06
C TRP A 158 -23.16 8.90 7.37
#